data_6823891f5d5f4f24cfaa3fc178fe958d
#
_entry.id   6823891f5d5f4f24cfaa3fc178fe958d
#
_cell.length_a   1.000
_cell.length_b   1.000
_cell.length_c   1.000
_cell.angle_alpha   90.00
_cell.angle_beta   90.00
_cell.angle_gamma   90.00
#
_symmetry.space_group_name_H-M   'P 1'
#
loop_
_entity.id
_entity.type
_entity.pdbx_description
1 polymer ?
#
loop_
_entity_poly.entity_id
_entity_poly.type
_entity_poly.pdbx_seq_one_letter_code
_entity_poly.pdbx_strand_id
1 'polypeptide(L)'
;MDVIFGFVGDKFAVVVSDTTAVQQIIINKDDEDKTLELDSHKLMAMSGPKGDCVYFGEYIQANMKLYELRNGLKLSTHAASSYTRNQLAESLRKGPYQVNILLAGYDADADEASLYFMDYLASCQKVNSGGHGYGGMFCLSLFDKHWKPRMSRADAADLVDKCIAEVRTRLVTAPTKYHVKIVDKDGTHTTLYDCVEKAAQKARDEGE
;
A
#
# COMPACT_ATOMS: atom_id res chain seq x y z
N MET A 1 6.59 -5.03 -12.90
CA MET A 1 7.07 -5.74 -11.69
C MET A 1 6.86 -4.78 -10.52
N ASP A 2 5.74 -4.92 -9.80
CA ASP A 2 5.37 -3.95 -8.78
C ASP A 2 5.99 -4.30 -7.43
N VAL A 3 6.27 -3.27 -6.63
CA VAL A 3 6.68 -3.39 -5.23
C VAL A 3 5.65 -2.68 -4.37
N ILE A 4 4.81 -3.45 -3.70
CA ILE A 4 3.83 -2.92 -2.75
C ILE A 4 3.94 -3.71 -1.47
N PHE A 5 4.08 -3.00 -0.35
CA PHE A 5 4.06 -3.59 0.98
C PHE A 5 3.49 -2.63 2.01
N GLY A 6 3.04 -3.17 3.12
CA GLY A 6 2.48 -2.37 4.20
C GLY A 6 2.43 -3.11 5.51
N PHE A 7 2.27 -2.38 6.58
CA PHE A 7 2.12 -2.92 7.94
C PHE A 7 1.41 -1.93 8.86
N VAL A 8 0.92 -2.45 9.98
CA VAL A 8 0.21 -1.66 11.00
C VAL A 8 1.17 -1.32 12.14
N GLY A 9 1.15 -0.07 12.57
CA GLY A 9 1.83 0.44 13.77
C GLY A 9 0.85 0.77 14.90
N ASP A 10 1.28 1.62 15.83
CA ASP A 10 0.40 2.10 16.91
C ASP A 10 -0.52 3.20 16.39
N LYS A 11 -1.79 2.85 16.13
CA LYS A 11 -2.84 3.73 15.61
C LYS A 11 -2.55 4.34 14.23
N PHE A 12 -1.73 3.69 13.43
CA PHE A 12 -1.48 4.07 12.04
C PHE A 12 -1.17 2.85 11.20
N ALA A 13 -1.40 2.94 9.91
CA ALA A 13 -0.95 1.96 8.92
C ALA A 13 -0.02 2.62 7.91
N VAL A 14 1.01 1.90 7.51
CA VAL A 14 1.98 2.31 6.49
C VAL A 14 1.74 1.49 5.24
N VAL A 15 1.70 2.15 4.09
CA VAL A 15 1.70 1.51 2.77
C VAL A 15 2.81 2.12 1.94
N VAL A 16 3.63 1.28 1.36
CA VAL A 16 4.74 1.68 0.49
C VAL A 16 4.53 1.09 -0.88
N SER A 17 4.65 1.92 -1.90
CA SER A 17 4.62 1.50 -3.30
C SER A 17 5.78 2.10 -4.07
N ASP A 18 6.34 1.37 -5.02
CA ASP A 18 7.29 1.93 -5.96
C ASP A 18 6.60 2.87 -6.96
N THR A 19 7.39 3.75 -7.57
CA THR A 19 6.89 4.75 -8.52
C THR A 19 7.12 4.38 -9.99
N THR A 20 7.60 3.17 -10.28
CA THR A 20 8.00 2.79 -11.64
C THR A 20 6.87 2.07 -12.38
N ALA A 21 6.57 2.52 -13.59
CA ALA A 21 5.77 1.78 -14.56
C ALA A 21 6.70 1.08 -15.55
N VAL A 22 6.82 -0.24 -15.40
CA VAL A 22 7.75 -1.06 -16.21
C VAL A 22 6.95 -1.95 -17.16
N GLN A 23 7.34 -1.95 -18.42
CA GLN A 23 6.86 -2.90 -19.43
C GLN A 23 8.03 -3.78 -19.89
N GLN A 24 8.04 -5.03 -19.44
CA GLN A 24 9.17 -5.96 -19.63
C GLN A 24 10.47 -5.40 -19.01
N ILE A 25 11.39 -4.86 -19.81
CA ILE A 25 12.67 -4.29 -19.39
C ILE A 25 12.72 -2.76 -19.56
N ILE A 26 11.65 -2.15 -20.07
CA ILE A 26 11.60 -0.72 -20.35
C ILE A 26 10.83 -0.03 -19.21
N ILE A 27 11.45 0.98 -18.61
CA ILE A 27 10.79 1.88 -17.66
C ILE A 27 10.10 2.97 -18.48
N ASN A 28 8.78 2.94 -18.53
CA ASN A 28 7.97 3.92 -19.26
C ASN A 28 7.77 5.20 -18.45
N LYS A 29 7.73 5.08 -17.11
CA LYS A 29 7.46 6.16 -16.18
C LYS A 29 8.11 5.86 -14.82
N ASP A 30 8.58 6.88 -14.11
CA ASP A 30 9.25 6.76 -12.80
C ASP A 30 8.59 7.59 -11.68
N ASP A 31 7.43 8.18 -11.96
CA ASP A 31 6.65 9.02 -11.05
C ASP A 31 5.19 8.53 -10.90
N GLU A 32 4.96 7.23 -11.06
CA GLU A 32 3.64 6.62 -10.97
C GLU A 32 3.20 6.43 -9.52
N ASP A 33 2.01 6.91 -9.18
CA ASP A 33 1.36 6.56 -7.91
C ASP A 33 0.48 5.32 -8.10
N LYS A 34 0.81 4.22 -7.41
CA LYS A 34 0.07 2.95 -7.43
C LYS A 34 -0.95 2.85 -6.31
N THR A 35 -1.21 3.96 -5.65
CA THR A 35 -2.16 4.04 -4.55
C THR A 35 -3.30 4.99 -4.88
N LEU A 36 -4.46 4.73 -4.31
CA LEU A 36 -5.66 5.54 -4.45
C LEU A 36 -6.27 5.81 -3.08
N GLU A 37 -6.52 7.07 -2.77
CA GLU A 37 -7.26 7.45 -1.58
C GLU A 37 -8.75 7.21 -1.79
N LEU A 38 -9.34 6.30 -1.03
CA LEU A 38 -10.76 5.99 -1.10
C LEU A 38 -11.59 7.06 -0.37
N ASP A 39 -11.07 7.52 0.77
CA ASP A 39 -11.55 8.67 1.52
C ASP A 39 -10.39 9.27 2.34
N SER A 40 -10.67 10.25 3.21
CA SER A 40 -9.65 10.93 4.02
C SER A 40 -8.82 10.02 4.94
N HIS A 41 -9.34 8.83 5.27
CA HIS A 41 -8.73 7.89 6.22
C HIS A 41 -8.61 6.47 5.66
N LYS A 42 -8.74 6.30 4.35
CA LYS A 42 -8.61 5.00 3.70
C LYS A 42 -7.82 5.09 2.41
N LEU A 43 -6.86 4.22 2.29
CA LEU A 43 -5.92 4.12 1.20
C LEU A 43 -5.93 2.72 0.62
N MET A 44 -5.95 2.62 -0.70
CA MET A 44 -5.85 1.36 -1.44
C MET A 44 -4.63 1.39 -2.35
N ALA A 45 -3.69 0.47 -2.13
CA ALA A 45 -2.56 0.23 -3.03
C ALA A 45 -2.86 -0.97 -3.92
N MET A 46 -2.55 -0.86 -5.21
CA MET A 46 -2.94 -1.84 -6.21
C MET A 46 -1.75 -2.28 -7.07
N SER A 47 -1.66 -3.58 -7.29
CA SER A 47 -0.67 -4.21 -8.17
C SER A 47 -1.37 -5.10 -9.19
N GLY A 48 -1.00 -4.94 -10.45
CA GLY A 48 -1.57 -5.69 -11.56
C GLY A 48 -1.52 -4.91 -12.87
N PRO A 49 -2.23 -5.37 -13.91
CA PRO A 49 -2.39 -4.65 -15.16
C PRO A 49 -2.96 -3.25 -14.91
N LYS A 50 -2.31 -2.24 -15.44
CA LYS A 50 -2.63 -0.83 -15.15
C LYS A 50 -4.09 -0.47 -15.46
N GLY A 51 -4.62 -0.95 -16.57
CA GLY A 51 -6.01 -0.71 -16.92
C GLY A 51 -7.00 -1.24 -15.89
N ASP A 52 -6.75 -2.45 -15.38
CA ASP A 52 -7.57 -3.06 -14.34
C ASP A 52 -7.48 -2.29 -13.02
N CYS A 53 -6.26 -1.90 -12.62
CA CYS A 53 -6.04 -1.14 -11.38
C CYS A 53 -6.78 0.20 -11.40
N VAL A 54 -6.65 0.96 -12.49
CA VAL A 54 -7.30 2.29 -12.61
C VAL A 54 -8.82 2.13 -12.62
N TYR A 55 -9.34 1.28 -13.51
CA TYR A 55 -10.79 1.11 -13.64
C TYR A 55 -11.43 0.59 -12.35
N PHE A 56 -10.85 -0.46 -11.77
CA PHE A 56 -11.36 -1.05 -10.54
C PHE A 56 -11.24 -0.08 -9.35
N GLY A 57 -10.11 0.60 -9.22
CA GLY A 57 -9.88 1.56 -8.15
C GLY A 57 -10.86 2.72 -8.18
N GLU A 58 -11.04 3.36 -9.33
CA GLU A 58 -12.00 4.47 -9.52
C GLU A 58 -13.43 4.00 -9.28
N TYR A 59 -13.78 2.79 -9.72
CA TYR A 59 -15.08 2.21 -9.47
C TYR A 59 -15.37 2.04 -7.97
N ILE A 60 -14.42 1.52 -7.20
CA ILE A 60 -14.56 1.35 -5.75
C ILE A 60 -14.67 2.72 -5.07
N GLN A 61 -13.77 3.65 -5.40
CA GLN A 61 -13.77 5.01 -4.84
C GLN A 61 -15.11 5.72 -5.08
N ALA A 62 -15.62 5.69 -6.32
CA ALA A 62 -16.87 6.32 -6.67
C ALA A 62 -18.08 5.74 -5.91
N ASN A 63 -18.13 4.41 -5.75
CA ASN A 63 -19.22 3.75 -5.02
C ASN A 63 -19.13 4.00 -3.51
N MET A 64 -17.95 4.05 -2.92
CA MET A 64 -17.76 4.44 -1.52
C MET A 64 -18.22 5.88 -1.28
N LYS A 65 -17.86 6.80 -2.19
CA LYS A 65 -18.30 8.18 -2.12
C LYS A 65 -19.81 8.31 -2.29
N LEU A 66 -20.41 7.53 -3.20
CA LEU A 66 -21.85 7.47 -3.37
C LEU A 66 -22.57 6.97 -2.11
N TYR A 67 -22.00 5.95 -1.44
CA TYR A 67 -22.53 5.45 -0.18
C TYR A 67 -22.52 6.54 0.90
N GLU A 68 -21.39 7.24 1.06
CA GLU A 68 -21.24 8.36 2.00
C GLU A 68 -22.28 9.46 1.75
N LEU A 69 -22.47 9.85 0.47
CA LEU A 69 -23.42 10.90 0.10
C LEU A 69 -24.87 10.52 0.36
N ARG A 70 -25.22 9.23 0.14
CA ARG A 70 -26.60 8.74 0.33
C ARG A 70 -26.96 8.52 1.79
N ASN A 71 -26.01 8.08 2.61
CA ASN A 71 -26.27 7.65 3.98
C ASN A 71 -25.74 8.64 5.03
N GLY A 72 -24.94 9.65 4.64
CA GLY A 72 -24.32 10.59 5.56
C GLY A 72 -23.23 9.95 6.46
N LEU A 73 -22.80 8.71 6.16
CA LEU A 73 -21.87 7.93 6.96
C LEU A 73 -20.75 7.38 6.08
N LYS A 74 -19.53 7.41 6.57
CA LYS A 74 -18.39 6.74 5.95
C LYS A 74 -18.39 5.26 6.31
N LEU A 75 -17.95 4.42 5.36
CA LEU A 75 -17.72 3.00 5.64
C LEU A 75 -16.55 2.84 6.61
N SER A 76 -16.64 1.89 7.54
CA SER A 76 -15.45 1.45 8.30
C SER A 76 -14.44 0.77 7.36
N THR A 77 -13.20 0.65 7.79
CA THR A 77 -12.16 -0.03 6.99
C THR A 77 -12.53 -1.48 6.69
N HIS A 78 -13.14 -2.16 7.66
CA HIS A 78 -13.68 -3.51 7.45
C HIS A 78 -14.81 -3.54 6.40
N ALA A 79 -15.76 -2.62 6.47
CA ALA A 79 -16.85 -2.56 5.51
C ALA A 79 -16.34 -2.22 4.09
N ALA A 80 -15.38 -1.31 3.98
CA ALA A 80 -14.73 -0.97 2.71
C ALA A 80 -13.99 -2.17 2.12
N SER A 81 -13.25 -2.93 2.94
CA SER A 81 -12.55 -4.15 2.49
C SER A 81 -13.53 -5.23 2.05
N SER A 82 -14.62 -5.43 2.78
CA SER A 82 -15.68 -6.39 2.44
C SER A 82 -16.39 -6.03 1.14
N TYR A 83 -16.68 -4.75 0.94
CA TYR A 83 -17.26 -4.26 -0.30
C TYR A 83 -16.31 -4.49 -1.49
N THR A 84 -15.06 -4.08 -1.37
CA THR A 84 -14.03 -4.26 -2.40
C THR A 84 -13.86 -5.74 -2.76
N ARG A 85 -13.76 -6.61 -1.77
CA ARG A 85 -13.70 -8.06 -1.95
C ARG A 85 -14.92 -8.60 -2.70
N ASN A 86 -16.12 -8.15 -2.36
CA ASN A 86 -17.34 -8.61 -3.02
C ASN A 86 -17.37 -8.22 -4.50
N GLN A 87 -16.91 -7.01 -4.86
CA GLN A 87 -16.81 -6.58 -6.25
C GLN A 87 -15.81 -7.42 -7.06
N LEU A 88 -14.65 -7.78 -6.47
CA LEU A 88 -13.71 -8.72 -7.08
C LEU A 88 -14.36 -10.10 -7.28
N ALA A 89 -15.06 -10.61 -6.27
CA ALA A 89 -15.71 -11.92 -6.32
C ALA A 89 -16.83 -11.99 -7.37
N GLU A 90 -17.63 -10.94 -7.52
CA GLU A 90 -18.69 -10.86 -8.53
C GLU A 90 -18.15 -10.84 -9.96
N SER A 91 -17.01 -10.17 -10.18
CA SER A 91 -16.36 -10.07 -11.48
C SER A 91 -15.57 -11.34 -11.86
N LEU A 92 -15.17 -12.15 -10.89
CA LEU A 92 -14.22 -13.25 -11.05
C LEU A 92 -14.61 -14.26 -12.15
N ARG A 93 -15.89 -14.52 -12.34
CA ARG A 93 -16.41 -15.49 -13.34
C ARG A 93 -16.99 -14.84 -14.59
N LYS A 94 -17.01 -13.51 -14.68
CA LYS A 94 -17.57 -12.76 -15.83
C LYS A 94 -16.45 -12.11 -16.64
N GLY A 95 -15.68 -11.25 -16.02
CA GLY A 95 -14.54 -10.52 -16.55
C GLY A 95 -13.64 -10.18 -15.37
N PRO A 96 -12.72 -11.09 -14.95
CA PRO A 96 -11.96 -10.93 -13.73
C PRO A 96 -10.98 -9.76 -13.83
N TYR A 97 -10.92 -8.94 -12.79
CA TYR A 97 -9.85 -7.97 -12.60
C TYR A 97 -8.62 -8.68 -12.01
N GLN A 98 -7.48 -8.51 -12.64
CA GLN A 98 -6.22 -9.08 -12.14
C GLN A 98 -5.53 -8.08 -11.20
N VAL A 99 -6.20 -7.69 -10.12
CA VAL A 99 -5.73 -6.67 -9.20
C VAL A 99 -5.51 -7.27 -7.82
N ASN A 100 -4.27 -7.14 -7.34
CA ASN A 100 -3.93 -7.44 -5.96
C ASN A 100 -3.92 -6.15 -5.15
N ILE A 101 -4.45 -6.18 -3.95
CA ILE A 101 -4.78 -4.98 -3.18
C ILE A 101 -4.24 -5.07 -1.75
N LEU A 102 -3.63 -3.98 -1.29
CA LEU A 102 -3.49 -3.67 0.13
C LEU A 102 -4.40 -2.48 0.45
N LEU A 103 -5.39 -2.70 1.32
CA LEU A 103 -6.29 -1.66 1.78
C LEU A 103 -5.95 -1.32 3.23
N ALA A 104 -5.47 -0.10 3.45
CA ALA A 104 -5.17 0.43 4.77
C ALA A 104 -6.23 1.47 5.16
N GLY A 105 -6.57 1.52 6.43
CA GLY A 105 -7.46 2.56 6.94
C GLY A 105 -7.34 2.76 8.44
N TYR A 106 -7.86 3.91 8.88
CA TYR A 106 -8.00 4.26 10.28
C TYR A 106 -9.48 4.51 10.58
N ASP A 107 -9.99 3.82 11.57
CA ASP A 107 -11.36 3.94 12.03
C ASP A 107 -11.40 4.74 13.35
N ALA A 108 -11.93 5.98 13.27
CA ALA A 108 -11.94 6.91 14.40
C ALA A 108 -12.79 6.40 15.58
N ASP A 109 -13.89 5.71 15.31
CA ASP A 109 -14.78 5.16 16.34
C ASP A 109 -14.09 4.08 17.19
N ALA A 110 -13.21 3.29 16.55
CA ALA A 110 -12.45 2.24 17.22
C ALA A 110 -11.07 2.71 17.69
N ASP A 111 -10.63 3.89 17.27
CA ASP A 111 -9.27 4.42 17.48
C ASP A 111 -8.19 3.41 17.04
N GLU A 112 -8.43 2.75 15.90
CA GLU A 112 -7.60 1.64 15.40
C GLU A 112 -7.29 1.80 13.92
N ALA A 113 -6.02 1.56 13.56
CA ALA A 113 -5.63 1.38 12.17
C ALA A 113 -5.66 -0.11 11.79
N SER A 114 -6.05 -0.40 10.57
CA SER A 114 -6.09 -1.76 10.06
C SER A 114 -5.60 -1.86 8.62
N LEU A 115 -5.08 -3.05 8.28
CA LEU A 115 -4.59 -3.39 6.96
C LEU A 115 -5.27 -4.68 6.49
N TYR A 116 -5.78 -4.66 5.26
CA TYR A 116 -6.38 -5.82 4.61
C TYR A 116 -5.59 -6.20 3.39
N PHE A 117 -5.24 -7.46 3.31
CA PHE A 117 -4.62 -8.08 2.14
C PHE A 117 -5.70 -8.73 1.29
N MET A 118 -5.72 -8.42 0.00
CA MET A 118 -6.62 -9.03 -0.97
C MET A 118 -5.86 -9.45 -2.22
N ASP A 119 -6.16 -10.64 -2.72
CA ASP A 119 -5.66 -11.09 -4.02
C ASP A 119 -6.73 -10.96 -5.12
N TYR A 120 -6.31 -11.13 -6.37
CA TYR A 120 -7.20 -11.08 -7.53
C TYR A 120 -8.27 -12.19 -7.55
N LEU A 121 -8.17 -13.21 -6.71
CA LEU A 121 -9.17 -14.27 -6.51
C LEU A 121 -10.21 -13.91 -5.45
N ALA A 122 -10.21 -12.67 -4.96
CA ALA A 122 -11.09 -12.17 -3.91
C ALA A 122 -10.89 -12.85 -2.55
N SER A 123 -9.70 -13.38 -2.26
CA SER A 123 -9.30 -13.73 -0.91
C SER A 123 -9.04 -12.44 -0.13
N CYS A 124 -9.61 -12.29 1.06
CA CYS A 124 -9.48 -11.08 1.85
C CYS A 124 -9.22 -11.43 3.31
N GLN A 125 -8.16 -10.87 3.90
CA GLN A 125 -7.82 -11.08 5.29
C GLN A 125 -7.30 -9.80 5.94
N LYS A 126 -7.68 -9.55 7.20
CA LYS A 126 -7.02 -8.55 8.04
C LYS A 126 -5.64 -9.07 8.42
N VAL A 127 -4.61 -8.29 8.15
CA VAL A 127 -3.21 -8.67 8.39
C VAL A 127 -2.48 -7.58 9.16
N ASN A 128 -1.43 -7.95 9.86
CA ASN A 128 -0.56 -6.99 10.53
C ASN A 128 0.49 -6.41 9.57
N SER A 129 0.88 -7.19 8.58
CA SER A 129 1.81 -6.81 7.53
C SER A 129 1.56 -7.67 6.30
N GLY A 130 1.92 -7.18 5.14
CA GLY A 130 1.77 -7.91 3.89
C GLY A 130 2.39 -7.16 2.72
N GLY A 131 2.44 -7.83 1.57
CA GLY A 131 2.95 -7.22 0.36
C GLY A 131 2.55 -7.98 -0.88
N HIS A 132 2.52 -7.28 -2.00
CA HIS A 132 2.26 -7.82 -3.32
C HIS A 132 3.43 -7.56 -4.26
N GLY A 133 3.52 -8.39 -5.28
CA GLY A 133 4.63 -8.38 -6.21
C GLY A 133 5.91 -8.99 -5.62
N TYR A 134 6.96 -9.08 -6.45
CA TYR A 134 8.22 -9.69 -6.00
C TYR A 134 8.89 -8.92 -4.85
N GLY A 135 8.82 -7.58 -4.91
CA GLY A 135 9.38 -6.75 -3.85
C GLY A 135 8.65 -6.94 -2.51
N GLY A 136 7.33 -7.07 -2.53
CA GLY A 136 6.55 -7.39 -1.34
C GLY A 136 6.95 -8.71 -0.70
N MET A 137 7.23 -9.74 -1.51
CA MET A 137 7.67 -11.06 -1.02
C MET A 137 9.01 -10.99 -0.27
N PHE A 138 9.95 -10.16 -0.74
CA PHE A 138 11.23 -9.98 -0.04
C PHE A 138 11.06 -9.31 1.33
N CYS A 139 10.03 -8.49 1.49
CA CYS A 139 9.75 -7.81 2.75
C CYS A 139 9.14 -8.73 3.82
N LEU A 140 8.51 -9.87 3.44
CA LEU A 140 7.82 -10.75 4.39
C LEU A 140 8.76 -11.27 5.49
N SER A 141 9.99 -11.65 5.14
CA SER A 141 10.99 -12.13 6.12
C SER A 141 11.43 -11.02 7.09
N LEU A 142 11.44 -9.76 6.63
CA LEU A 142 11.75 -8.62 7.48
C LEU A 142 10.60 -8.29 8.42
N PHE A 143 9.35 -8.44 7.97
CA PHE A 143 8.19 -8.31 8.84
C PHE A 143 8.20 -9.38 9.94
N ASP A 144 8.43 -10.63 9.60
CA ASP A 144 8.53 -11.71 10.60
C ASP A 144 9.59 -11.43 11.67
N LYS A 145 10.70 -10.81 11.28
CA LYS A 145 11.82 -10.53 12.19
C LYS A 145 11.67 -9.23 12.98
N HIS A 146 11.15 -8.18 12.36
CA HIS A 146 11.25 -6.81 12.88
C HIS A 146 9.90 -6.18 13.23
N TRP A 147 8.79 -6.64 12.64
CA TRP A 147 7.49 -6.12 13.01
C TRP A 147 7.12 -6.50 14.45
N LYS A 148 6.56 -5.53 15.17
CA LYS A 148 6.08 -5.72 16.54
C LYS A 148 4.72 -5.03 16.69
N PRO A 149 3.81 -5.57 17.52
CA PRO A 149 2.57 -4.88 17.85
C PRO A 149 2.84 -3.49 18.42
N ARG A 150 2.03 -2.51 18.02
CA ARG A 150 2.15 -1.11 18.47
C ARG A 150 3.52 -0.49 18.24
N MET A 151 4.06 -0.67 17.04
CA MET A 151 5.30 -0.03 16.62
C MET A 151 5.17 1.50 16.69
N SER A 152 6.24 2.17 17.14
CA SER A 152 6.35 3.62 17.06
C SER A 152 6.58 4.09 15.61
N ARG A 153 6.39 5.39 15.36
CA ARG A 153 6.69 5.99 14.05
C ARG A 153 8.17 5.86 13.67
N ALA A 154 9.06 5.96 14.65
CA ALA A 154 10.50 5.82 14.44
C ALA A 154 10.87 4.38 14.05
N ASP A 155 10.35 3.37 14.77
CA ASP A 155 10.56 1.96 14.43
C ASP A 155 9.97 1.60 13.07
N ALA A 156 8.82 2.20 12.74
CA ALA A 156 8.18 2.02 11.44
C ALA A 156 9.04 2.58 10.29
N ALA A 157 9.64 3.75 10.47
CA ALA A 157 10.54 4.34 9.49
C ALA A 157 11.79 3.47 9.28
N ASP A 158 12.39 2.95 10.36
CA ASP A 158 13.54 2.03 10.30
C ASP A 158 13.16 0.71 9.57
N LEU A 159 11.94 0.20 9.79
CA LEU A 159 11.46 -0.99 9.09
C LEU A 159 11.26 -0.72 7.59
N VAL A 160 10.72 0.43 7.21
CA VAL A 160 10.60 0.85 5.80
C VAL A 160 11.98 0.93 5.15
N ASP A 161 12.96 1.55 5.82
CA ASP A 161 14.34 1.64 5.32
C ASP A 161 14.94 0.27 5.06
N LYS A 162 14.77 -0.68 5.99
CA LYS A 162 15.24 -2.07 5.84
C LYS A 162 14.56 -2.78 4.68
N CYS A 163 13.23 -2.63 4.53
CA CYS A 163 12.47 -3.23 3.44
C CYS A 163 12.93 -2.71 2.08
N ILE A 164 13.10 -1.40 1.94
CA ILE A 164 13.56 -0.79 0.70
C ILE A 164 15.00 -1.23 0.37
N ALA A 165 15.88 -1.30 1.37
CA ALA A 165 17.25 -1.77 1.19
C ALA A 165 17.30 -3.22 0.70
N GLU A 166 16.46 -4.11 1.26
CA GLU A 166 16.36 -5.51 0.84
C GLU A 166 15.82 -5.65 -0.58
N VAL A 167 14.76 -4.92 -0.91
CA VAL A 167 14.20 -4.88 -2.28
C VAL A 167 15.27 -4.43 -3.28
N ARG A 168 16.03 -3.38 -2.96
CA ARG A 168 17.10 -2.88 -3.83
C ARG A 168 18.26 -3.85 -3.99
N THR A 169 18.52 -4.65 -2.98
CA THR A 169 19.59 -5.66 -3.03
C THR A 169 19.21 -6.86 -3.87
N ARG A 170 17.93 -7.27 -3.83
CA ARG A 170 17.48 -8.52 -4.46
C ARG A 170 16.80 -8.34 -5.80
N LEU A 171 16.14 -7.21 -6.02
CA LEU A 171 15.42 -6.98 -7.27
C LEU A 171 16.35 -6.39 -8.34
N VAL A 172 16.46 -7.06 -9.46
CA VAL A 172 17.33 -6.63 -10.58
C VAL A 172 16.92 -5.26 -11.14
N THR A 173 15.61 -5.00 -11.21
CA THR A 173 15.04 -3.71 -11.63
C THR A 173 14.60 -2.89 -10.43
N ALA A 174 15.50 -2.72 -9.46
CA ALA A 174 15.16 -2.05 -8.22
C ALA A 174 14.75 -0.59 -8.43
N PRO A 175 13.54 -0.20 -8.02
CA PRO A 175 13.10 1.19 -8.07
C PRO A 175 14.01 2.09 -7.22
N THR A 176 14.16 3.35 -7.63
CA THR A 176 14.92 4.35 -6.87
C THR A 176 14.02 5.23 -6.01
N LYS A 177 12.73 5.32 -6.36
CA LYS A 177 11.75 6.15 -5.66
C LYS A 177 10.57 5.32 -5.17
N TYR A 178 10.04 5.69 -4.02
CA TYR A 178 8.86 5.05 -3.42
C TYR A 178 7.94 6.11 -2.84
N HIS A 179 6.64 5.90 -2.96
CA HIS A 179 5.66 6.61 -2.15
C HIS A 179 5.49 5.86 -0.82
N VAL A 180 5.77 6.54 0.28
CA VAL A 180 5.47 6.08 1.63
C VAL A 180 4.24 6.82 2.10
N LYS A 181 3.11 6.13 2.24
CA LYS A 181 1.87 6.71 2.71
C LYS A 181 1.51 6.15 4.07
N ILE A 182 1.08 7.04 4.93
CA ILE A 182 0.69 6.72 6.31
C ILE A 182 -0.74 7.19 6.52
N VAL A 183 -1.59 6.29 6.99
CA VAL A 183 -2.98 6.59 7.36
C VAL A 183 -3.11 6.54 8.86
N ASP A 184 -3.62 7.61 9.46
CA ASP A 184 -3.83 7.73 10.89
C ASP A 184 -5.08 8.59 11.22
N LYS A 185 -5.21 9.02 12.47
CA LYS A 185 -6.32 9.87 12.95
C LYS A 185 -6.44 11.21 12.22
N ASP A 186 -5.34 11.75 11.71
CA ASP A 186 -5.28 13.06 11.04
C ASP A 186 -5.49 12.92 9.52
N GLY A 187 -5.60 11.69 9.02
CA GLY A 187 -5.85 11.36 7.61
C GLY A 187 -4.68 10.65 6.93
N THR A 188 -4.56 10.82 5.62
CA THR A 188 -3.49 10.22 4.80
C THR A 188 -2.35 11.21 4.59
N HIS A 189 -1.14 10.79 4.93
CA HIS A 189 0.09 11.55 4.74
C HIS A 189 0.98 10.85 3.72
N THR A 190 1.45 11.59 2.72
CA THR A 190 2.30 11.07 1.65
C THR A 190 3.70 11.66 1.75
N THR A 191 4.71 10.81 1.67
CA THR A 191 6.13 11.18 1.60
C THR A 191 6.77 10.47 0.42
N LEU A 192 7.50 11.20 -0.40
CA LEU A 192 8.35 10.60 -1.43
C LEU A 192 9.68 10.17 -0.79
N TYR A 193 9.99 8.90 -0.91
CA TYR A 193 11.25 8.32 -0.48
C TYR A 193 12.17 8.19 -1.70
N ASP A 194 13.21 8.99 -1.77
CA ASP A 194 14.23 8.89 -2.81
C ASP A 194 15.49 8.24 -2.23
N CYS A 195 15.83 7.08 -2.78
CA CYS A 195 16.99 6.31 -2.33
C CYS A 195 18.33 7.02 -2.62
N VAL A 196 18.38 7.85 -3.67
CA VAL A 196 19.59 8.56 -4.06
C VAL A 196 19.84 9.72 -3.10
N GLU A 197 18.80 10.49 -2.78
CA GLU A 197 18.87 11.59 -1.83
C GLU A 197 19.23 11.10 -0.43
N LYS A 198 18.60 10.01 0.04
CA LYS A 198 18.94 9.42 1.35
C LYS A 198 20.37 8.90 1.42
N ALA A 199 20.87 8.27 0.35
CA ALA A 199 22.25 7.82 0.31
C ALA A 199 23.25 9.00 0.34
N ALA A 200 22.93 10.08 -0.36
CA ALA A 200 23.72 11.30 -0.35
C ALA A 200 23.72 12.00 1.02
N GLN A 201 22.57 12.01 1.70
CA GLN A 201 22.46 12.56 3.05
C GLN A 201 23.30 11.75 4.04
N LYS A 202 23.15 10.43 4.01
CA LYS A 202 23.92 9.53 4.89
C LYS A 202 25.44 9.68 4.71
N ALA A 203 25.90 9.82 3.46
CA ALA A 203 27.30 10.02 3.16
C ALA A 203 27.86 11.37 3.68
N ARG A 204 27.01 12.41 3.79
CA ARG A 204 27.39 13.69 4.41
C ARG A 204 27.50 13.57 5.92
N ASP A 205 26.54 12.89 6.55
CA ASP A 205 26.49 12.70 8.01
C ASP A 205 27.62 11.79 8.52
N GLU A 206 28.13 10.85 7.69
CA GLU A 206 29.26 9.97 8.01
C GLU A 206 30.64 10.59 7.68
N GLY A 207 30.67 11.70 6.94
CA GLY A 207 31.88 12.42 6.53
C GLY A 207 32.24 13.62 7.42
N GLU A 208 31.40 13.96 8.40
CA GLU A 208 31.65 14.91 9.49
C GLU A 208 32.09 14.17 10.76
#